data_50c975514e6f0806e3437888b306fdff
#
_entry.id   50c975514e6f0806e3437888b306fdff
#
_cell.length_a   1.000
_cell.length_b   1.000
_cell.length_c   1.000
_cell.angle_alpha   90.00
_cell.angle_beta   90.00
_cell.angle_gamma   90.00
#
_symmetry.space_group_name_H-M   'P 1'
#
loop_
_entity.id
_entity.type
_entity.pdbx_description
1 polymer ?
#
loop_
_entity_poly.entity_id
_entity_poly.type
_entity_poly.pdbx_seq_one_letter_code
_entity_poly.pdbx_strand_id
1 'polypeptide(L)'
;MEFVNKNKIKAMKTIIKLCFVLLLVSTAFAVFAQQKAKNPYYSRMATAKIKVGNAEWKKILSPDLYAVAREGATEKAFTGKYNTFNQRGTYYCAVCGNRLFRSDSKFESSCGWPSFFEPGAKGSVVYKEDLSYNMVRTEVLCGRCGSHLGHVFDDGPKPTGKRYCMNSISLDFEADQTNPFKKN
;
A
#
# COMPACT_ATOMS: atom_id res chain seq x y z
N MET A 1 55.81 -1.09 -39.07
CA MET A 1 54.43 -0.51 -39.02
C MET A 1 53.43 -1.40 -38.27
N GLU A 2 53.59 -2.68 -38.17
CA GLU A 2 52.66 -3.66 -37.55
C GLU A 2 52.67 -3.65 -36.01
N PHE A 3 53.81 -3.40 -35.38
CA PHE A 3 53.97 -3.36 -33.91
C PHE A 3 53.20 -2.21 -33.22
N VAL A 4 53.10 -1.06 -33.89
CA VAL A 4 52.36 0.12 -33.35
C VAL A 4 50.85 -0.12 -33.35
N ASN A 5 50.35 -0.91 -34.28
CA ASN A 5 48.93 -1.20 -34.42
C ASN A 5 48.44 -2.18 -33.33
N LYS A 6 49.22 -3.20 -32.98
CA LYS A 6 48.90 -4.19 -31.92
C LYS A 6 48.82 -3.55 -30.56
N ASN A 7 49.67 -2.59 -30.23
CA ASN A 7 49.63 -1.89 -28.95
C ASN A 7 48.42 -0.95 -28.84
N LYS A 8 48.04 -0.28 -29.92
CA LYS A 8 46.81 0.56 -29.96
C LYS A 8 45.54 -0.29 -29.77
N ILE A 9 45.48 -1.45 -30.40
CA ILE A 9 44.33 -2.38 -30.27
C ILE A 9 44.25 -2.93 -28.82
N LYS A 10 45.41 -3.26 -28.21
CA LYS A 10 45.44 -3.74 -26.83
C LYS A 10 44.99 -2.67 -25.82
N ALA A 11 45.46 -1.43 -26.01
CA ALA A 11 45.05 -0.30 -25.17
C ALA A 11 43.55 -0.02 -25.31
N MET A 12 43.00 -0.04 -26.53
CA MET A 12 41.59 0.18 -26.79
C MET A 12 40.71 -0.91 -26.14
N LYS A 13 41.11 -2.19 -26.19
CA LYS A 13 40.41 -3.27 -25.53
C LYS A 13 40.43 -3.13 -24.02
N THR A 14 41.51 -2.63 -23.42
CA THR A 14 41.62 -2.37 -22.00
C THR A 14 40.72 -1.23 -21.56
N ILE A 15 40.67 -0.15 -22.33
CA ILE A 15 39.77 1.00 -22.08
C ILE A 15 38.29 0.56 -22.14
N ILE A 16 37.91 -0.23 -23.15
CA ILE A 16 36.54 -0.74 -23.28
C ILE A 16 36.16 -1.61 -22.08
N LYS A 17 37.06 -2.50 -21.65
CA LYS A 17 36.82 -3.31 -20.42
C LYS A 17 36.66 -2.45 -19.17
N LEU A 18 37.48 -1.41 -19.02
CA LEU A 18 37.39 -0.50 -17.87
C LEU A 18 36.08 0.29 -17.87
N CYS A 19 35.65 0.79 -19.06
CA CYS A 19 34.36 1.47 -19.19
C CYS A 19 33.17 0.54 -18.88
N PHE A 20 33.24 -0.74 -19.31
CA PHE A 20 32.20 -1.73 -18.98
C PHE A 20 32.11 -2.02 -17.49
N VAL A 21 33.26 -2.15 -16.81
CA VAL A 21 33.30 -2.35 -15.34
C VAL A 21 32.74 -1.12 -14.61
N LEU A 22 33.12 0.09 -15.02
CA LEU A 22 32.58 1.33 -14.45
C LEU A 22 31.06 1.46 -14.68
N LEU A 23 30.55 1.06 -15.84
CA LEU A 23 29.12 1.06 -16.14
C LEU A 23 28.36 0.07 -15.24
N LEU A 24 28.91 -1.14 -15.04
CA LEU A 24 28.31 -2.16 -14.16
C LEU A 24 28.32 -1.74 -12.69
N VAL A 25 29.38 -1.06 -12.24
CA VAL A 25 29.46 -0.54 -10.87
C VAL A 25 28.47 0.61 -10.67
N SER A 26 28.31 1.51 -11.64
CA SER A 26 27.34 2.61 -11.53
C SER A 26 25.88 2.13 -11.53
N THR A 27 25.56 1.08 -12.30
CA THR A 27 24.21 0.48 -12.27
C THR A 27 23.93 -0.25 -10.96
N ALA A 28 24.94 -0.93 -10.37
CA ALA A 28 24.81 -1.56 -9.06
C ALA A 28 24.57 -0.53 -7.94
N PHE A 29 25.24 0.62 -7.96
CA PHE A 29 24.99 1.71 -7.01
C PHE A 29 23.59 2.31 -7.15
N ALA A 30 23.08 2.45 -8.38
CA ALA A 30 21.73 2.98 -8.62
C ALA A 30 20.65 2.02 -8.10
N VAL A 31 20.85 0.71 -8.16
CA VAL A 31 19.93 -0.30 -7.62
C VAL A 31 19.94 -0.30 -6.08
N PHE A 32 21.10 -0.10 -5.45
CA PHE A 32 21.19 0.01 -3.98
C PHE A 32 20.52 1.28 -3.42
N ALA A 33 20.52 2.39 -4.17
CA ALA A 33 19.89 3.64 -3.75
C ALA A 33 18.35 3.58 -3.73
N GLN A 34 17.72 2.56 -4.31
CA GLN A 34 16.27 2.37 -4.35
C GLN A 34 15.73 1.40 -3.29
N GLN A 35 16.53 0.98 -2.33
CA GLN A 35 16.02 0.20 -1.22
C GLN A 35 15.21 1.15 -0.32
N LYS A 36 13.89 1.23 -0.62
CA LYS A 36 12.91 2.01 0.14
C LYS A 36 13.10 1.73 1.63
N ALA A 37 13.37 2.76 2.42
CA ALA A 37 13.53 2.62 3.86
C ALA A 37 12.37 1.79 4.42
N LYS A 38 12.70 0.72 5.16
CA LYS A 38 11.69 -0.15 5.77
C LYS A 38 10.85 0.71 6.71
N ASN A 39 9.54 0.72 6.51
CA ASN A 39 8.63 1.50 7.36
C ASN A 39 8.69 1.00 8.82
N PRO A 40 9.30 1.75 9.75
CA PRO A 40 9.50 1.31 11.13
C PRO A 40 8.20 1.25 11.92
N TYR A 41 7.14 1.88 11.43
CA TYR A 41 5.83 1.92 12.07
C TYR A 41 4.89 0.80 11.61
N TYR A 42 5.30 0.02 10.61
CA TYR A 42 4.47 -1.09 10.12
C TYR A 42 4.63 -2.32 11.02
N SER A 43 3.52 -2.73 11.65
CA SER A 43 3.45 -3.98 12.43
C SER A 43 2.02 -4.46 12.50
N ARG A 44 1.80 -5.74 12.16
CA ARG A 44 0.49 -6.40 12.28
C ARG A 44 0.16 -6.84 13.71
N MET A 45 1.14 -6.80 14.61
CA MET A 45 1.00 -7.20 16.00
C MET A 45 0.83 -6.03 16.97
N ALA A 46 1.35 -4.85 16.62
CA ALA A 46 1.31 -3.69 17.49
C ALA A 46 -0.04 -3.00 17.48
N THR A 47 -0.55 -2.64 18.67
CA THR A 47 -1.84 -1.97 18.88
C THR A 47 -1.72 -0.50 19.30
N ALA A 48 -0.54 -0.09 19.76
CA ALA A 48 -0.30 1.28 20.23
C ALA A 48 -0.54 2.31 19.12
N LYS A 49 -1.21 3.43 19.47
CA LYS A 49 -1.44 4.56 18.56
C LYS A 49 -0.12 5.13 18.06
N ILE A 50 -0.08 5.50 16.78
CA ILE A 50 1.08 6.15 16.16
C ILE A 50 0.79 7.64 16.04
N LYS A 51 1.62 8.45 16.69
CA LYS A 51 1.55 9.92 16.65
C LYS A 51 2.80 10.45 15.93
N VAL A 52 2.76 10.40 14.59
CA VAL A 52 3.87 10.83 13.72
C VAL A 52 3.33 11.87 12.74
N GLY A 53 4.08 12.93 12.52
CA GLY A 53 3.71 14.03 11.62
C GLY A 53 3.79 13.65 10.14
N ASN A 54 3.07 14.38 9.29
CA ASN A 54 3.03 14.12 7.84
C ASN A 54 4.41 14.20 7.16
N ALA A 55 5.31 15.06 7.66
CA ALA A 55 6.68 15.17 7.13
C ALA A 55 7.48 13.86 7.25
N GLU A 56 7.25 13.08 8.33
CA GLU A 56 7.88 11.78 8.51
C GLU A 56 7.24 10.72 7.60
N TRP A 57 5.90 10.70 7.52
CA TRP A 57 5.19 9.80 6.60
C TRP A 57 5.61 10.01 5.15
N LYS A 58 5.84 11.26 4.73
CA LYS A 58 6.27 11.59 3.37
C LYS A 58 7.62 10.98 2.99
N LYS A 59 8.52 10.79 3.96
CA LYS A 59 9.83 10.14 3.74
C LYS A 59 9.72 8.62 3.55
N ILE A 60 8.69 8.00 4.14
CA ILE A 60 8.58 6.55 4.29
C ILE A 60 7.61 5.96 3.25
N LEU A 61 6.49 6.63 3.01
CA LEU A 61 5.44 6.13 2.11
C LEU A 61 5.77 6.39 0.64
N SER A 62 5.21 5.57 -0.25
CA SER A 62 5.25 5.91 -1.67
C SER A 62 4.43 7.17 -1.93
N PRO A 63 4.73 7.96 -2.98
CA PRO A 63 3.96 9.16 -3.32
C PRO A 63 2.46 8.89 -3.39
N ASP A 64 2.04 7.83 -4.09
CA ASP A 64 0.62 7.50 -4.27
C ASP A 64 -0.06 7.11 -2.95
N LEU A 65 0.60 6.28 -2.12
CA LEU A 65 0.08 5.92 -0.81
C LEU A 65 0.04 7.13 0.12
N TYR A 66 1.03 8.02 0.06
CA TYR A 66 1.05 9.25 0.85
C TYR A 66 -0.10 10.18 0.45
N ALA A 67 -0.32 10.40 -0.85
CA ALA A 67 -1.40 11.23 -1.36
C ALA A 67 -2.77 10.74 -0.85
N VAL A 68 -3.04 9.43 -0.92
CA VAL A 68 -4.30 8.89 -0.42
C VAL A 68 -4.35 8.89 1.11
N ALA A 69 -3.35 8.33 1.78
CA ALA A 69 -3.41 8.09 3.22
C ALA A 69 -3.25 9.35 4.08
N ARG A 70 -2.58 10.40 3.58
CA ARG A 70 -2.24 11.60 4.37
C ARG A 70 -2.76 12.91 3.80
N GLU A 71 -3.04 12.97 2.50
CA GLU A 71 -3.59 14.15 1.83
C GLU A 71 -5.07 13.98 1.44
N GLY A 72 -5.67 12.78 1.69
CA GLY A 72 -7.09 12.51 1.47
C GLY A 72 -7.47 12.34 -0.01
N ALA A 73 -6.50 12.05 -0.87
CA ALA A 73 -6.78 11.71 -2.27
C ALA A 73 -7.58 10.40 -2.39
N THR A 74 -8.21 10.19 -3.53
CA THR A 74 -8.94 8.95 -3.86
C THR A 74 -8.29 8.30 -5.08
N GLU A 75 -8.04 7.00 -5.04
CA GLU A 75 -7.57 6.25 -6.20
C GLU A 75 -8.65 6.20 -7.29
N LYS A 76 -8.25 5.99 -8.55
CA LYS A 76 -9.21 5.86 -9.65
C LYS A 76 -10.10 4.63 -9.46
N ALA A 77 -11.41 4.81 -9.64
CA ALA A 77 -12.38 3.72 -9.54
C ALA A 77 -12.04 2.55 -10.48
N PHE A 78 -12.28 1.32 -10.04
CA PHE A 78 -12.07 0.06 -10.77
C PHE A 78 -10.60 -0.29 -11.07
N THR A 79 -9.62 0.47 -10.56
CA THR A 79 -8.20 0.19 -10.80
C THR A 79 -7.50 -0.50 -9.62
N GLY A 80 -8.10 -0.47 -8.45
CA GLY A 80 -7.51 -1.00 -7.23
C GLY A 80 -7.50 -2.53 -7.19
N LYS A 81 -6.37 -3.12 -6.79
CA LYS A 81 -6.16 -4.59 -6.78
C LYS A 81 -7.16 -5.38 -5.94
N TYR A 82 -7.79 -4.75 -4.96
CA TYR A 82 -8.73 -5.42 -4.06
C TYR A 82 -10.20 -5.23 -4.44
N ASN A 83 -10.51 -4.49 -5.52
CA ASN A 83 -11.90 -4.29 -5.94
C ASN A 83 -12.61 -5.63 -6.19
N THR A 84 -12.07 -6.47 -7.07
CA THR A 84 -12.61 -7.80 -7.43
C THR A 84 -11.92 -8.97 -6.71
N PHE A 85 -11.10 -8.68 -5.70
CA PHE A 85 -10.28 -9.68 -5.01
C PHE A 85 -11.11 -10.46 -3.98
N ASN A 86 -11.11 -11.82 -4.06
CA ASN A 86 -12.03 -12.69 -3.30
C ASN A 86 -11.34 -13.72 -2.39
N GLN A 87 -10.02 -13.62 -2.15
CA GLN A 87 -9.36 -14.55 -1.24
C GLN A 87 -9.83 -14.33 0.21
N ARG A 88 -9.92 -15.45 0.96
CA ARG A 88 -10.19 -15.39 2.40
C ARG A 88 -8.96 -14.92 3.15
N GLY A 89 -9.18 -13.98 4.07
CA GLY A 89 -8.08 -13.40 4.82
C GLY A 89 -8.44 -12.11 5.53
N THR A 90 -7.41 -11.41 5.97
CA THR A 90 -7.50 -10.17 6.73
C THR A 90 -6.91 -9.01 5.93
N TYR A 91 -7.63 -7.89 5.91
CA TYR A 91 -7.16 -6.62 5.37
C TYR A 91 -6.58 -5.75 6.47
N TYR A 92 -5.38 -5.25 6.23
CA TYR A 92 -4.62 -4.40 7.13
C TYR A 92 -4.42 -3.02 6.55
N CYS A 93 -4.14 -2.03 7.38
CA CYS A 93 -3.72 -0.71 6.94
C CYS A 93 -2.34 -0.79 6.26
N ALA A 94 -2.24 -0.37 5.00
CA ALA A 94 -1.00 -0.38 4.23
C ALA A 94 0.09 0.53 4.84
N VAL A 95 -0.32 1.54 5.63
CA VAL A 95 0.60 2.47 6.31
C VAL A 95 1.19 1.86 7.58
N CYS A 96 0.40 1.18 8.41
CA CYS A 96 0.87 0.80 9.74
C CYS A 96 0.65 -0.68 10.13
N GLY A 97 -0.02 -1.47 9.29
CA GLY A 97 -0.30 -2.88 9.59
C GLY A 97 -1.45 -3.10 10.58
N ASN A 98 -2.22 -2.06 10.97
CA ASN A 98 -3.39 -2.24 11.82
C ASN A 98 -4.44 -3.11 11.13
N ARG A 99 -5.02 -4.09 11.84
CA ARG A 99 -6.11 -4.92 11.32
C ARG A 99 -7.37 -4.08 11.11
N LEU A 100 -7.91 -4.08 9.88
CA LEU A 100 -9.05 -3.23 9.52
C LEU A 100 -10.33 -4.01 9.25
N PHE A 101 -10.28 -4.96 8.30
CA PHE A 101 -11.45 -5.70 7.84
C PHE A 101 -11.14 -7.18 7.66
N ARG A 102 -12.19 -7.99 7.58
CA ARG A 102 -12.12 -9.39 7.19
C ARG A 102 -12.76 -9.60 5.82
N SER A 103 -12.30 -10.61 5.10
CA SER A 103 -12.90 -11.01 3.82
C SER A 103 -14.36 -11.42 3.96
N ASP A 104 -14.76 -11.91 5.14
CA ASP A 104 -16.12 -12.34 5.42
C ASP A 104 -17.12 -11.18 5.42
N SER A 105 -16.65 -9.94 5.67
CA SER A 105 -17.44 -8.71 5.56
C SER A 105 -17.35 -8.03 4.19
N LYS A 106 -16.51 -8.55 3.28
CA LYS A 106 -16.37 -7.98 1.94
C LYS A 106 -17.53 -8.42 1.04
N PHE A 107 -18.05 -7.49 0.26
CA PHE A 107 -19.10 -7.77 -0.73
C PHE A 107 -18.83 -7.05 -2.05
N GLU A 108 -19.43 -7.53 -3.13
CA GLU A 108 -19.36 -6.90 -4.45
C GLU A 108 -20.24 -5.66 -4.49
N SER A 109 -19.67 -4.55 -4.92
CA SER A 109 -20.33 -3.26 -5.06
C SER A 109 -19.96 -2.65 -6.41
N SER A 110 -20.90 -1.94 -7.02
CA SER A 110 -20.69 -1.20 -8.27
C SER A 110 -19.92 0.12 -8.09
N CYS A 111 -19.48 0.47 -6.88
CA CYS A 111 -18.81 1.75 -6.61
C CYS A 111 -17.40 1.85 -7.22
N GLY A 112 -16.74 0.73 -7.53
CA GLY A 112 -15.40 0.70 -8.11
C GLY A 112 -14.26 0.58 -7.11
N TRP A 113 -14.56 0.39 -5.82
CA TRP A 113 -13.60 0.19 -4.74
C TRP A 113 -13.99 -1.01 -3.86
N PRO A 114 -13.04 -1.66 -3.16
CA PRO A 114 -13.34 -2.73 -2.22
C PRO A 114 -14.31 -2.25 -1.15
N SER A 115 -15.40 -3.00 -0.97
CA SER A 115 -16.51 -2.66 -0.08
C SER A 115 -16.69 -3.70 1.01
N PHE A 116 -16.92 -3.23 2.25
CA PHE A 116 -17.13 -4.07 3.43
C PHE A 116 -18.38 -3.59 4.19
N PHE A 117 -19.11 -4.50 4.81
CA PHE A 117 -20.30 -4.11 5.58
C PHE A 117 -20.00 -3.83 7.06
N GLU A 118 -18.83 -4.24 7.58
CA GLU A 118 -18.39 -3.95 8.95
C GLU A 118 -16.86 -3.96 9.10
N PRO A 119 -16.30 -3.23 10.08
CA PRO A 119 -14.89 -3.36 10.48
C PRO A 119 -14.61 -4.68 11.18
N GLY A 120 -13.35 -5.13 11.11
CA GLY A 120 -12.91 -6.41 11.68
C GLY A 120 -12.85 -6.44 13.21
N ALA A 121 -12.84 -5.28 13.88
CA ALA A 121 -12.90 -5.16 15.35
C ALA A 121 -13.26 -3.73 15.77
N LYS A 122 -13.77 -3.58 17.02
CA LYS A 122 -14.01 -2.27 17.63
C LYS A 122 -12.70 -1.46 17.70
N GLY A 123 -12.73 -0.23 17.20
CA GLY A 123 -11.57 0.68 17.22
C GLY A 123 -10.53 0.41 16.12
N SER A 124 -10.74 -0.55 15.22
CA SER A 124 -9.88 -0.74 14.05
C SER A 124 -9.93 0.45 13.09
N VAL A 125 -11.08 1.11 13.04
CA VAL A 125 -11.29 2.37 12.32
C VAL A 125 -11.85 3.44 13.26
N VAL A 126 -11.71 4.70 12.87
CA VAL A 126 -12.34 5.88 13.48
C VAL A 126 -12.97 6.72 12.39
N TYR A 127 -13.91 7.59 12.79
CA TYR A 127 -14.75 8.35 11.87
C TYR A 127 -14.53 9.84 12.05
N LYS A 128 -14.64 10.57 10.95
CA LYS A 128 -14.59 12.03 10.92
C LYS A 128 -15.57 12.55 9.88
N GLU A 129 -16.22 13.66 10.15
CA GLU A 129 -17.04 14.34 9.18
C GLU A 129 -16.18 14.93 8.07
N ASP A 130 -16.58 14.72 6.83
CA ASP A 130 -15.94 15.24 5.62
C ASP A 130 -16.94 16.12 4.86
N LEU A 131 -16.67 17.42 4.84
CA LEU A 131 -17.47 18.45 4.18
C LEU A 131 -16.86 18.88 2.83
N SER A 132 -15.88 18.18 2.33
CA SER A 132 -15.24 18.49 1.05
C SER A 132 -16.20 18.27 -0.14
N TYR A 133 -15.92 18.93 -1.25
CA TYR A 133 -16.67 18.81 -2.51
C TYR A 133 -18.17 19.14 -2.38
N ASN A 134 -18.57 20.01 -1.46
CA ASN A 134 -19.98 20.34 -1.15
C ASN A 134 -20.84 19.12 -0.78
N MET A 135 -20.25 18.08 -0.22
CA MET A 135 -20.90 16.87 0.26
C MET A 135 -20.75 16.73 1.77
N VAL A 136 -21.73 16.11 2.42
CA VAL A 136 -21.62 15.68 3.82
C VAL A 136 -21.41 14.17 3.81
N ARG A 137 -20.21 13.74 4.18
CA ARG A 137 -19.82 12.32 4.18
C ARG A 137 -19.16 11.95 5.51
N THR A 138 -19.09 10.67 5.80
CA THR A 138 -18.32 10.14 6.94
C THR A 138 -17.02 9.52 6.43
N GLU A 139 -15.91 10.20 6.68
CA GLU A 139 -14.56 9.71 6.40
C GLU A 139 -14.21 8.59 7.35
N VAL A 140 -13.58 7.53 6.83
CA VAL A 140 -13.07 6.39 7.59
C VAL A 140 -11.55 6.46 7.66
N LEU A 141 -11.02 6.52 8.87
CA LEU A 141 -9.59 6.60 9.15
C LEU A 141 -9.12 5.35 9.88
N CYS A 142 -7.85 4.99 9.69
CA CYS A 142 -7.21 3.92 10.45
C CYS A 142 -7.19 4.25 11.94
N GLY A 143 -7.74 3.37 12.76
CA GLY A 143 -7.81 3.56 14.22
C GLY A 143 -6.44 3.68 14.90
N ARG A 144 -5.34 3.19 14.29
CA ARG A 144 -4.00 3.21 14.87
C ARG A 144 -3.16 4.42 14.43
N CYS A 145 -3.11 4.74 13.14
CA CYS A 145 -2.23 5.79 12.61
C CYS A 145 -2.98 7.02 12.04
N GLY A 146 -4.32 6.98 12.03
CA GLY A 146 -5.13 8.09 11.50
C GLY A 146 -5.04 8.28 9.97
N SER A 147 -4.53 7.29 9.22
CA SER A 147 -4.50 7.39 7.76
C SER A 147 -5.88 7.29 7.16
N HIS A 148 -6.14 8.10 6.13
CA HIS A 148 -7.36 8.02 5.33
C HIS A 148 -7.47 6.64 4.66
N LEU A 149 -8.65 6.04 4.77
CA LEU A 149 -8.97 4.74 4.16
C LEU A 149 -10.02 4.87 3.06
N GLY A 150 -11.01 5.73 3.24
CA GLY A 150 -12.17 5.92 2.39
C GLY A 150 -13.32 6.52 3.14
N HIS A 151 -14.56 6.13 2.78
CA HIS A 151 -15.79 6.65 3.39
C HIS A 151 -16.76 5.53 3.71
N VAL A 152 -17.69 5.77 4.62
CA VAL A 152 -18.81 4.87 4.93
C VAL A 152 -20.13 5.50 4.55
N PHE A 153 -21.03 4.67 3.99
CA PHE A 153 -22.36 5.03 3.50
C PHE A 153 -23.42 4.11 4.13
N ASP A 154 -24.70 4.52 4.09
CA ASP A 154 -25.84 3.79 4.64
C ASP A 154 -26.61 2.97 3.58
N ASP A 155 -25.94 2.59 2.52
CA ASP A 155 -26.47 1.84 1.38
C ASP A 155 -25.87 0.44 1.22
N GLY A 156 -25.36 -0.11 2.30
CA GLY A 156 -24.76 -1.45 2.35
C GLY A 156 -25.78 -2.57 2.61
N PRO A 157 -25.33 -3.84 2.54
CA PRO A 157 -26.17 -5.00 2.79
C PRO A 157 -26.44 -5.20 4.28
N LYS A 158 -27.43 -6.04 4.59
CA LYS A 158 -27.58 -6.60 5.96
C LYS A 158 -26.31 -7.38 6.33
N PRO A 159 -25.94 -7.46 7.64
CA PRO A 159 -26.75 -7.07 8.81
C PRO A 159 -26.65 -5.59 9.19
N THR A 160 -25.64 -4.85 8.73
CA THR A 160 -25.36 -3.50 9.24
C THR A 160 -26.03 -2.38 8.45
N GLY A 161 -26.37 -2.60 7.18
CA GLY A 161 -26.80 -1.55 6.26
C GLY A 161 -25.67 -0.59 5.85
N LYS A 162 -24.43 -0.84 6.28
CA LYS A 162 -23.29 0.03 6.01
C LYS A 162 -22.46 -0.48 4.84
N ARG A 163 -21.92 0.45 4.05
CA ARG A 163 -20.92 0.19 2.99
C ARG A 163 -19.66 1.02 3.27
N TYR A 164 -18.64 0.33 3.75
CA TYR A 164 -17.28 0.87 3.90
C TYR A 164 -16.57 0.79 2.57
N CYS A 165 -16.53 1.89 1.81
CA CYS A 165 -15.92 2.01 0.49
C CYS A 165 -14.47 2.48 0.64
N MET A 166 -13.50 1.58 0.49
CA MET A 166 -12.11 1.81 0.87
C MET A 166 -11.19 1.90 -0.35
N ASN A 167 -10.20 2.81 -0.30
CA ASN A 167 -9.13 2.82 -1.30
C ASN A 167 -8.30 1.54 -1.20
N SER A 168 -8.15 0.82 -2.29
CA SER A 168 -7.34 -0.40 -2.38
C SER A 168 -5.88 -0.17 -1.98
N ILE A 169 -5.31 0.97 -2.37
CA ILE A 169 -3.93 1.35 -2.04
C ILE A 169 -3.72 1.54 -0.54
N SER A 170 -4.76 1.90 0.21
CA SER A 170 -4.73 2.05 1.67
C SER A 170 -4.78 0.72 2.41
N LEU A 171 -4.96 -0.39 1.69
CA LEU A 171 -5.09 -1.74 2.23
C LEU A 171 -3.88 -2.61 1.89
N ASP A 172 -3.54 -3.47 2.84
CA ASP A 172 -2.66 -4.62 2.67
C ASP A 172 -3.45 -5.88 3.02
N PHE A 173 -3.02 -7.06 2.57
CA PHE A 173 -3.78 -8.30 2.74
C PHE A 173 -2.89 -9.45 3.18
N GLU A 174 -3.46 -10.31 4.02
CA GLU A 174 -2.89 -11.59 4.40
C GLU A 174 -3.94 -12.67 4.28
N ALA A 175 -3.63 -13.69 3.49
CA ALA A 175 -4.50 -14.85 3.35
C ALA A 175 -4.58 -15.65 4.65
N ASP A 176 -5.75 -16.21 4.94
CA ASP A 176 -5.88 -17.17 6.02
C ASP A 176 -5.01 -18.39 5.69
N GLN A 177 -4.27 -18.89 6.68
CA GLN A 177 -3.51 -20.13 6.50
C GLN A 177 -4.51 -21.27 6.27
N THR A 178 -4.40 -21.93 5.12
CA THR A 178 -5.11 -23.19 4.90
C THR A 178 -4.51 -24.22 5.82
N ASN A 179 -5.28 -24.70 6.80
CA ASN A 179 -4.86 -25.83 7.62
C ASN A 179 -4.90 -27.08 6.73
N PRO A 180 -3.75 -27.65 6.30
CA PRO A 180 -3.72 -28.79 5.39
C PRO A 180 -4.35 -30.06 5.99
N PHE A 181 -4.64 -30.03 7.31
CA PHE A 181 -5.25 -31.17 8.04
C PHE A 181 -6.76 -31.04 8.24
N LYS A 182 -7.39 -29.93 7.84
CA LYS A 182 -8.86 -29.79 7.88
C LYS A 182 -9.44 -30.35 6.58
N LYS A 183 -9.66 -31.67 6.51
CA LYS A 183 -10.57 -32.28 5.53
C LYS A 183 -11.98 -31.82 5.84
N ASN A 184 -12.66 -31.21 4.89
CA ASN A 184 -14.11 -30.95 4.94
C ASN A 184 -14.85 -32.29 4.94
#